data_fc78a7e86330c0e412ef271cb6c72d24
#
_entry.id   fc78a7e86330c0e412ef271cb6c72d24
#
_cell.length_a   1.000
_cell.length_b   1.000
_cell.length_c   1.000
_cell.angle_alpha   90.00
_cell.angle_beta   90.00
_cell.angle_gamma   90.00
#
_symmetry.space_group_name_H-M   'P 1'
#
loop_
_entity.id
_entity.type
_entity.pdbx_description
1 polymer ?
#
loop_
_entity_poly.entity_id
_entity_poly.type
_entity_poly.pdbx_seq_one_letter_code
_entity_poly.pdbx_strand_id
1 'polypeptide(L)'
;MKLFLTGLVIFLFLASCNSNDPPAAIIATTQTPARGTTSTAPVQLTALSTLSPEPQTTPNLQPIPSQIDLGPDEFPEGYNPLTGQRVENPSLLDVPALLVSVTHFPPTVRPQGGLSFAPFVYEFTITEGATRHLAVFYGDLPEPEVPLHGDCEVRSEPFQPQEDVIGNRTWHDENENGLQDPGEGGIGGICVNLYDQANRLLQQTTTDSNGYYGFEVEPGGYFIEFIKPTWLEFTEKDAGPEDQDSDVNQVSGQTDSLNIPTSHRLLDAGLVTSGTDITTQDPTVELPAAEIGPIRSGRLHYRYLSSFYPQNCLIYASASPEVLALIPGPCATAPRGAMLDIDRMKRIAEQNTESSIGFNYASNLYSHEPPAGGEPALELREFWAFLNQSKWEYDAASQAWWRYVDEANPTRAGEWRPEIDRLNGRRLMFENLILVFAEHIVVKPTIVDINLAAGQAGRAFLFRDGQVYEIRWSTRASGYEQVTGLRRPIQFQNPDGSPVALRPGKTWVILFPFQSYLEKLPFAVWRARFVAPEGIQ
;
A
#
# COMPACT_ATOMS: atom_id res chain seq x y z
N MET A 1 8.12 -61.01 -12.10
CA MET A 1 9.15 -61.72 -12.85
C MET A 1 9.48 -60.92 -14.10
N LYS A 2 10.73 -60.59 -14.27
CA LYS A 2 11.44 -59.82 -15.29
C LYS A 2 11.72 -58.35 -14.94
N LEU A 3 12.92 -58.20 -14.39
CA LEU A 3 13.84 -57.08 -14.47
C LEU A 3 14.17 -56.72 -15.91
N PHE A 4 14.36 -55.42 -16.20
CA PHE A 4 15.39 -54.97 -17.13
C PHE A 4 16.05 -53.69 -16.62
N LEU A 5 17.34 -53.82 -16.47
CA LEU A 5 18.38 -52.86 -16.12
C LEU A 5 18.95 -52.27 -17.43
N THR A 6 19.70 -51.19 -17.33
CA THR A 6 20.61 -50.52 -18.28
C THR A 6 20.08 -49.19 -18.83
N GLY A 7 20.84 -48.12 -18.89
CA GLY A 7 22.27 -47.91 -18.66
C GLY A 7 22.57 -46.39 -18.69
N LEU A 8 23.51 -46.03 -17.87
CA LEU A 8 24.16 -44.73 -17.73
C LEU A 8 25.06 -44.43 -18.93
N VAL A 9 24.93 -43.28 -19.60
CA VAL A 9 25.98 -42.77 -20.51
C VAL A 9 26.31 -41.34 -20.12
N ILE A 10 27.52 -41.20 -19.56
CA ILE A 10 28.22 -39.95 -19.28
C ILE A 10 28.98 -39.58 -20.56
N PHE A 11 28.77 -38.35 -21.07
CA PHE A 11 29.68 -37.72 -22.03
C PHE A 11 30.30 -36.47 -21.42
N LEU A 12 31.58 -36.60 -21.05
CA LEU A 12 32.48 -35.49 -20.81
C LEU A 12 33.00 -34.97 -22.17
N PHE A 13 32.85 -33.69 -22.42
CA PHE A 13 33.67 -32.98 -23.42
C PHE A 13 34.44 -31.87 -22.70
N LEU A 14 35.74 -32.11 -22.58
CA LEU A 14 36.75 -31.10 -22.33
C LEU A 14 37.17 -30.49 -23.67
N ALA A 15 37.07 -29.21 -23.80
CA ALA A 15 37.80 -28.45 -24.81
C ALA A 15 38.44 -27.21 -24.17
N SER A 16 39.73 -27.29 -24.01
CA SER A 16 40.66 -26.23 -23.68
C SER A 16 40.90 -25.37 -24.91
N CYS A 17 40.83 -24.06 -24.80
CA CYS A 17 41.59 -23.15 -25.67
C CYS A 17 42.10 -21.98 -24.85
N ASN A 18 43.42 -21.98 -24.80
CA ASN A 18 44.30 -20.97 -24.23
C ASN A 18 44.56 -19.92 -25.33
N SER A 19 44.39 -18.63 -25.06
CA SER A 19 45.04 -17.57 -25.82
C SER A 19 45.40 -16.40 -24.89
N ASN A 20 46.70 -16.35 -24.60
CA ASN A 20 47.37 -15.21 -23.99
C ASN A 20 47.61 -14.13 -25.07
N ASP A 21 47.15 -12.92 -24.81
CA ASP A 21 47.76 -11.72 -25.39
C ASP A 21 47.79 -10.61 -24.32
N PRO A 22 48.90 -9.86 -24.19
CA PRO A 22 49.08 -8.86 -23.14
C PRO A 22 48.51 -7.48 -23.58
N PRO A 23 48.07 -6.65 -22.65
CA PRO A 23 47.55 -5.34 -22.97
C PRO A 23 48.66 -4.34 -23.27
N ALA A 24 48.46 -3.52 -24.32
CA ALA A 24 49.34 -2.44 -24.73
C ALA A 24 49.33 -1.29 -23.71
N ALA A 25 50.53 -0.86 -23.35
CA ALA A 25 50.76 0.29 -22.47
C ALA A 25 50.50 1.61 -23.21
N ILE A 26 49.66 2.46 -22.66
CA ILE A 26 49.49 3.85 -23.11
C ILE A 26 50.45 4.75 -22.32
N ILE A 27 51.37 5.36 -23.02
CA ILE A 27 52.34 6.32 -22.48
C ILE A 27 51.61 7.68 -22.38
N ALA A 28 51.47 8.19 -21.17
CA ALA A 28 51.01 9.56 -20.93
C ALA A 28 52.20 10.50 -20.93
N THR A 29 52.21 11.43 -21.87
CA THR A 29 53.20 12.54 -21.92
C THR A 29 52.74 13.68 -21.02
N THR A 30 53.48 13.92 -19.95
CA THR A 30 53.38 15.12 -19.10
C THR A 30 54.02 16.32 -19.79
N GLN A 31 53.23 17.36 -20.06
CA GLN A 31 53.75 18.68 -20.40
C GLN A 31 53.75 19.56 -19.15
N THR A 32 54.96 20.10 -18.85
CA THR A 32 55.20 21.08 -17.79
C THR A 32 54.96 22.49 -18.36
N PRO A 33 54.18 23.36 -17.71
CA PRO A 33 54.08 24.75 -18.15
C PRO A 33 55.21 25.59 -17.55
N ALA A 34 55.74 26.49 -18.41
CA ALA A 34 56.83 27.43 -18.13
C ALA A 34 56.40 28.52 -17.14
N ARG A 35 57.41 28.92 -16.36
CA ARG A 35 57.39 29.95 -15.32
C ARG A 35 57.39 31.33 -15.97
N GLY A 36 56.32 32.10 -15.85
CA GLY A 36 56.28 33.55 -16.23
C GLY A 36 56.50 34.45 -15.01
N THR A 37 57.34 35.42 -15.18
CA THR A 37 57.83 36.37 -14.18
C THR A 37 56.79 37.41 -13.77
N THR A 38 56.70 37.64 -12.46
CA THR A 38 55.90 38.62 -11.77
C THR A 38 56.30 40.09 -12.06
N SER A 39 55.27 40.90 -12.30
CA SER A 39 55.35 42.36 -12.13
C SER A 39 54.38 42.76 -11.02
N THR A 40 54.91 43.35 -9.94
CA THR A 40 54.20 43.90 -8.82
C THR A 40 53.76 45.33 -9.07
N ALA A 41 52.44 45.61 -9.00
CA ALA A 41 51.91 46.97 -8.83
C ALA A 41 51.12 47.04 -7.53
N PRO A 42 51.10 48.17 -6.83
CA PRO A 42 50.54 48.28 -5.49
C PRO A 42 49.00 48.30 -5.53
N VAL A 43 48.38 47.46 -4.69
CA VAL A 43 46.94 47.41 -4.51
C VAL A 43 46.50 48.44 -3.48
N GLN A 44 45.68 49.39 -3.93
CA GLN A 44 44.90 50.27 -3.05
C GLN A 44 43.79 49.48 -2.36
N LEU A 45 43.77 49.49 -1.03
CA LEU A 45 42.70 48.94 -0.20
C LEU A 45 41.47 49.87 -0.28
N THR A 46 40.50 49.47 -1.06
CA THR A 46 39.15 50.04 -1.00
C THR A 46 38.34 49.27 0.04
N ALA A 47 37.69 49.98 0.98
CA ALA A 47 36.87 49.40 2.02
C ALA A 47 35.74 48.56 1.44
N LEU A 48 35.64 47.30 1.89
CA LEU A 48 34.52 46.41 1.58
C LEU A 48 33.28 46.93 2.35
N SER A 49 32.31 47.44 1.61
CA SER A 49 30.95 47.62 2.14
C SER A 49 30.36 46.26 2.39
N THR A 50 29.97 45.99 3.64
CA THR A 50 29.20 44.82 4.03
C THR A 50 27.82 44.92 3.39
N LEU A 51 27.64 44.18 2.29
CA LEU A 51 26.30 43.87 1.79
C LEU A 51 25.64 42.91 2.76
N SER A 52 24.62 43.42 3.47
CA SER A 52 23.68 42.60 4.20
C SER A 52 23.02 41.65 3.19
N PRO A 53 22.90 40.34 3.47
CA PRO A 53 22.18 39.44 2.58
C PRO A 53 20.73 39.92 2.46
N GLU A 54 20.30 40.20 1.26
CA GLU A 54 18.92 40.42 0.89
C GLU A 54 18.13 39.16 1.29
N PRO A 55 16.98 39.27 2.01
CA PRO A 55 16.20 38.10 2.34
C PRO A 55 15.75 37.45 1.05
N GLN A 56 16.23 36.21 0.80
CA GLN A 56 15.69 35.37 -0.24
C GLN A 56 14.20 35.21 0.05
N THR A 57 13.36 35.79 -0.80
CA THR A 57 11.94 35.51 -0.84
C THR A 57 11.77 34.03 -1.20
N THR A 58 11.54 33.20 -0.19
CA THR A 58 10.95 31.88 -0.41
C THR A 58 9.73 32.10 -1.31
N PRO A 59 9.57 31.34 -2.39
CA PRO A 59 8.37 31.40 -3.18
C PRO A 59 7.19 31.16 -2.22
N ASN A 60 6.33 32.16 -2.09
CA ASN A 60 5.10 32.04 -1.32
C ASN A 60 4.19 31.09 -2.13
N LEU A 61 4.34 29.79 -1.90
CA LEU A 61 3.43 28.77 -2.42
C LEU A 61 2.09 29.03 -1.75
N GLN A 62 1.27 29.81 -2.42
CA GLN A 62 -0.12 29.98 -2.01
C GLN A 62 -0.74 28.57 -1.97
N PRO A 63 -1.45 28.19 -0.88
CA PRO A 63 -2.20 26.95 -0.89
C PRO A 63 -3.18 27.02 -2.06
N ILE A 64 -3.10 26.06 -2.97
CA ILE A 64 -4.08 25.91 -4.06
C ILE A 64 -5.44 25.75 -3.36
N PRO A 65 -6.47 26.51 -3.76
CA PRO A 65 -7.80 26.36 -3.17
C PRO A 65 -8.22 24.90 -3.23
N SER A 66 -8.76 24.35 -2.15
CA SER A 66 -9.14 22.96 -1.95
C SER A 66 -10.27 22.44 -2.87
N GLN A 67 -10.52 23.07 -4.00
CA GLN A 67 -11.61 22.79 -4.94
C GLN A 67 -11.18 22.79 -6.42
N ILE A 68 -9.91 22.57 -6.73
CA ILE A 68 -9.47 22.50 -8.13
C ILE A 68 -9.46 21.03 -8.54
N ASP A 69 -10.17 20.74 -9.63
CA ASP A 69 -10.07 19.46 -10.32
C ASP A 69 -8.66 19.31 -10.90
N LEU A 70 -8.04 18.13 -10.71
CA LEU A 70 -6.68 17.82 -11.15
C LEU A 70 -6.70 16.76 -12.26
N GLY A 71 -5.99 17.00 -13.36
CA GLY A 71 -5.95 16.08 -14.49
C GLY A 71 -7.03 16.34 -15.53
N PRO A 72 -7.31 15.41 -16.46
CA PRO A 72 -6.66 14.11 -16.59
C PRO A 72 -5.27 14.14 -17.24
N ASP A 73 -4.90 15.20 -17.96
CA ASP A 73 -3.69 15.22 -18.78
C ASP A 73 -2.52 15.96 -18.12
N GLU A 74 -2.82 16.94 -17.26
CA GLU A 74 -1.83 17.80 -16.60
C GLU A 74 -2.06 17.89 -15.10
N PHE A 75 -0.97 17.93 -14.34
CA PHE A 75 -0.97 18.09 -12.89
C PHE A 75 0.01 19.19 -12.49
N PRO A 76 -0.26 19.95 -11.42
CA PRO A 76 0.71 20.87 -10.86
C PRO A 76 1.96 20.15 -10.40
N GLU A 77 3.08 20.86 -10.38
CA GLU A 77 4.36 20.34 -9.86
C GLU A 77 4.21 19.84 -8.42
N GLY A 78 4.80 18.68 -8.15
CA GLY A 78 4.73 18.03 -6.84
C GLY A 78 3.44 17.26 -6.56
N TYR A 79 2.54 17.11 -7.54
CA TYR A 79 1.35 16.27 -7.43
C TYR A 79 1.54 14.93 -8.13
N ASN A 80 1.15 13.85 -7.45
CA ASN A 80 1.16 12.52 -8.01
C ASN A 80 -0.06 12.32 -8.93
N PRO A 81 0.12 12.09 -10.24
CA PRO A 81 -1.00 11.91 -11.17
C PRO A 81 -1.75 10.58 -10.98
N LEU A 82 -1.26 9.68 -10.13
CA LEU A 82 -1.95 8.44 -9.78
C LEU A 82 -2.86 8.59 -8.55
N THR A 83 -2.68 9.65 -7.75
CA THR A 83 -3.50 9.89 -6.55
C THR A 83 -4.20 11.24 -6.56
N GLY A 84 -3.76 12.19 -7.39
CA GLY A 84 -4.23 13.58 -7.31
C GLY A 84 -3.80 14.27 -6.02
N GLN A 85 -2.85 13.72 -5.27
CA GLN A 85 -2.36 14.27 -4.01
C GLN A 85 -0.95 14.83 -4.19
N ARG A 86 -0.60 15.78 -3.33
CA ARG A 86 0.76 16.31 -3.26
C ARG A 86 1.67 15.29 -2.60
N VAL A 87 2.87 15.05 -3.17
CA VAL A 87 3.89 14.19 -2.58
C VAL A 87 4.80 14.96 -1.64
N GLU A 88 5.30 14.29 -0.62
CA GLU A 88 6.24 14.91 0.32
C GLU A 88 7.60 15.18 -0.34
N ASN A 89 8.05 14.24 -1.16
CA ASN A 89 9.31 14.37 -1.91
C ASN A 89 9.04 14.40 -3.43
N PRO A 90 8.92 15.59 -4.07
CA PRO A 90 8.65 15.71 -5.50
C PRO A 90 9.67 15.02 -6.41
N SER A 91 10.92 14.80 -5.96
CA SER A 91 11.93 14.12 -6.77
C SER A 91 11.58 12.65 -7.05
N LEU A 92 10.70 12.04 -6.25
CA LEU A 92 10.20 10.68 -6.49
C LEU A 92 9.25 10.60 -7.68
N LEU A 93 8.73 11.74 -8.18
CA LEU A 93 7.94 11.78 -9.40
C LEU A 93 8.80 11.65 -10.66
N ASP A 94 10.12 11.87 -10.56
CA ASP A 94 11.07 11.64 -11.64
C ASP A 94 11.53 10.18 -11.74
N VAL A 95 11.13 9.35 -10.76
CA VAL A 95 11.46 7.93 -10.70
C VAL A 95 10.33 7.12 -11.34
N PRO A 96 10.61 6.22 -12.31
CA PRO A 96 9.59 5.40 -12.93
C PRO A 96 8.86 4.49 -11.93
N ALA A 97 7.59 4.19 -12.21
CA ALA A 97 6.77 3.34 -11.35
C ALA A 97 7.36 1.94 -11.14
N LEU A 98 7.21 1.41 -9.93
CA LEU A 98 7.51 0.04 -9.58
C LEU A 98 6.20 -0.76 -9.55
N LEU A 99 6.14 -1.86 -10.32
CA LEU A 99 5.00 -2.75 -10.39
C LEU A 99 5.37 -4.07 -9.71
N VAL A 100 4.73 -4.38 -8.59
CA VAL A 100 5.10 -5.53 -7.76
C VAL A 100 3.97 -6.56 -7.71
N SER A 101 4.28 -7.80 -8.13
CA SER A 101 3.33 -8.92 -8.07
C SER A 101 3.25 -9.49 -6.65
N VAL A 102 2.20 -9.14 -5.92
CA VAL A 102 1.97 -9.55 -4.53
C VAL A 102 0.91 -10.64 -4.46
N THR A 103 1.14 -11.67 -3.65
CA THR A 103 0.17 -12.76 -3.48
C THR A 103 -0.94 -12.40 -2.51
N HIS A 104 -2.15 -12.89 -2.76
CA HIS A 104 -3.26 -12.79 -1.82
C HIS A 104 -3.69 -14.17 -1.29
N PHE A 105 -3.44 -15.23 -2.06
CA PHE A 105 -3.84 -16.59 -1.73
C PHE A 105 -2.64 -17.56 -1.80
N PRO A 106 -2.50 -18.56 -0.92
CA PRO A 106 -3.43 -18.98 0.15
C PRO A 106 -3.47 -18.00 1.34
N PRO A 107 -4.48 -18.10 2.23
CA PRO A 107 -4.65 -17.21 3.39
C PRO A 107 -3.43 -17.15 4.34
N THR A 108 -2.64 -18.23 4.39
CA THR A 108 -1.42 -18.32 5.20
C THR A 108 -0.31 -17.35 4.83
N VAL A 109 -0.45 -16.63 3.69
CA VAL A 109 0.50 -15.59 3.28
C VAL A 109 0.07 -14.20 3.72
N ARG A 110 -1.08 -14.08 4.35
CA ARG A 110 -1.60 -12.82 4.87
C ARG A 110 -1.07 -12.57 6.29
N PRO A 111 -0.88 -11.33 6.70
CA PRO A 111 -1.05 -10.10 5.93
C PRO A 111 0.07 -9.88 4.90
N GLN A 112 -0.25 -9.16 3.82
CA GLN A 112 0.71 -8.68 2.84
C GLN A 112 1.40 -7.41 3.36
N GLY A 113 2.63 -7.15 2.89
CA GLY A 113 3.34 -5.92 3.19
C GLY A 113 3.33 -4.95 2.02
N GLY A 114 3.13 -3.67 2.30
CA GLY A 114 3.31 -2.54 1.39
C GLY A 114 2.10 -2.12 0.57
N LEU A 115 0.96 -2.82 0.65
CA LEU A 115 -0.22 -2.47 -0.17
C LEU A 115 -0.83 -1.11 0.22
N SER A 116 -0.70 -0.70 1.48
CA SER A 116 -1.19 0.60 1.97
C SER A 116 -0.48 1.81 1.37
N PHE A 117 0.70 1.62 0.77
CA PHE A 117 1.48 2.67 0.13
C PHE A 117 1.27 2.76 -1.39
N ALA A 118 0.59 1.77 -1.99
CA ALA A 118 0.43 1.71 -3.43
C ALA A 118 -0.66 2.66 -3.93
N PRO A 119 -0.35 3.67 -4.79
CA PRO A 119 -1.35 4.50 -5.46
C PRO A 119 -2.42 3.71 -6.20
N PHE A 120 -2.03 2.62 -6.86
CA PHE A 120 -2.93 1.71 -7.54
C PHE A 120 -2.63 0.26 -7.16
N VAL A 121 -3.69 -0.52 -6.90
CA VAL A 121 -3.62 -1.97 -6.76
C VAL A 121 -4.59 -2.61 -7.75
N TYR A 122 -4.11 -3.50 -8.59
CA TYR A 122 -4.95 -4.31 -9.48
C TYR A 122 -5.16 -5.69 -8.86
N GLU A 123 -6.41 -6.05 -8.57
CA GLU A 123 -6.80 -7.38 -8.12
C GLU A 123 -7.46 -8.16 -9.24
N PHE A 124 -7.07 -9.41 -9.43
CA PHE A 124 -7.54 -10.27 -10.51
C PHE A 124 -7.46 -11.74 -10.16
N THR A 125 -8.31 -12.53 -10.80
CA THR A 125 -8.29 -13.99 -10.66
C THR A 125 -7.04 -14.60 -11.30
N ILE A 126 -6.57 -15.68 -10.69
CA ILE A 126 -5.46 -16.48 -11.24
C ILE A 126 -5.89 -17.89 -11.65
N THR A 127 -6.61 -18.58 -10.77
CA THR A 127 -7.17 -19.94 -10.98
C THR A 127 -8.11 -20.27 -9.83
N GLU A 128 -9.12 -21.08 -10.03
CA GLU A 128 -10.01 -21.64 -8.98
C GLU A 128 -10.54 -20.59 -7.97
N GLY A 129 -10.79 -19.37 -8.45
CA GLY A 129 -11.22 -18.26 -7.57
C GLY A 129 -10.13 -17.66 -6.69
N ALA A 130 -8.89 -18.14 -6.75
CA ALA A 130 -7.77 -17.47 -6.10
C ALA A 130 -7.41 -16.17 -6.82
N THR A 131 -7.03 -15.15 -6.06
CA THR A 131 -6.67 -13.82 -6.60
C THR A 131 -5.19 -13.49 -6.39
N ARG A 132 -4.76 -12.44 -7.08
CA ARG A 132 -3.43 -11.85 -7.02
C ARG A 132 -3.54 -10.34 -7.11
N HIS A 133 -2.59 -9.65 -6.50
CA HIS A 133 -2.45 -8.21 -6.61
C HIS A 133 -1.24 -7.84 -7.47
N LEU A 134 -1.38 -6.80 -8.28
CA LEU A 134 -0.27 -6.07 -8.86
C LEU A 134 -0.31 -4.66 -8.27
N ALA A 135 0.59 -4.39 -7.34
CA ALA A 135 0.70 -3.09 -6.69
C ALA A 135 1.61 -2.17 -7.50
N VAL A 136 1.19 -0.93 -7.67
CA VAL A 136 1.94 0.13 -8.39
C VAL A 136 2.40 1.15 -7.37
N PHE A 137 3.70 1.37 -7.27
CA PHE A 137 4.31 2.39 -6.41
C PHE A 137 4.88 3.49 -7.28
N TYR A 138 4.54 4.74 -6.98
CA TYR A 138 5.00 5.91 -7.71
C TYR A 138 4.76 7.18 -6.89
N GLY A 139 5.75 8.07 -6.85
CA GLY A 139 5.70 9.32 -6.12
C GLY A 139 5.96 9.18 -4.61
N ASP A 140 5.45 8.09 -4.03
CA ASP A 140 5.73 7.68 -2.66
C ASP A 140 6.22 6.23 -2.68
N LEU A 141 7.23 5.96 -1.90
CA LEU A 141 7.74 4.61 -1.69
C LEU A 141 7.52 4.24 -0.21
N PRO A 142 7.20 2.98 0.07
CA PRO A 142 7.12 2.54 1.44
C PRO A 142 8.39 2.87 2.22
N GLU A 143 8.25 3.46 3.38
CA GLU A 143 9.36 3.73 4.29
C GLU A 143 9.25 2.85 5.53
N PRO A 144 10.38 2.50 6.18
CA PRO A 144 10.34 1.87 7.47
C PRO A 144 9.63 2.80 8.45
N GLU A 145 8.39 2.48 8.78
CA GLU A 145 7.65 3.17 9.82
C GLU A 145 7.69 2.32 11.10
N VAL A 146 7.64 2.97 12.25
CA VAL A 146 7.25 2.27 13.47
C VAL A 146 5.90 1.63 13.17
N PRO A 147 5.72 0.31 13.34
CA PRO A 147 4.46 -0.32 13.05
C PRO A 147 3.36 0.40 13.82
N LEU A 148 2.54 1.16 13.11
CA LEU A 148 1.32 1.71 13.66
C LEU A 148 0.27 0.62 13.62
N HIS A 149 -0.47 0.52 14.69
CA HIS A 149 -1.56 -0.41 14.77
C HIS A 149 -2.85 0.38 14.58
N GLY A 150 -3.44 0.26 13.37
CA GLY A 150 -4.61 1.04 12.95
C GLY A 150 -4.25 2.33 12.19
N ASP A 151 -5.28 3.08 11.80
CA ASP A 151 -5.17 4.31 10.97
C ASP A 151 -5.02 5.58 11.81
N CYS A 152 -4.35 5.50 12.94
CA CYS A 152 -4.14 6.63 13.82
C CYS A 152 -2.94 7.46 13.39
N GLU A 153 -3.06 8.75 13.51
CA GLU A 153 -1.91 9.65 13.43
C GLU A 153 -0.96 9.41 14.62
N VAL A 154 0.32 9.35 14.34
CA VAL A 154 1.34 9.24 15.39
C VAL A 154 1.32 10.50 16.21
N ARG A 155 1.18 10.36 17.53
CA ARG A 155 1.30 11.50 18.43
C ARG A 155 2.75 11.99 18.47
N SER A 156 2.97 13.24 18.11
CA SER A 156 4.28 13.89 18.11
C SER A 156 4.72 14.37 19.50
N GLU A 157 3.75 14.60 20.40
CA GLU A 157 3.99 15.14 21.74
C GLU A 157 3.63 14.11 22.81
N PRO A 158 4.40 14.02 23.91
CA PRO A 158 4.05 13.16 25.04
C PRO A 158 2.68 13.52 25.59
N PHE A 159 1.88 12.52 25.91
CA PHE A 159 0.60 12.72 26.55
C PHE A 159 0.80 13.14 28.02
N GLN A 160 0.04 14.13 28.46
CA GLN A 160 0.00 14.54 29.87
C GLN A 160 -1.33 14.08 30.45
N PRO A 161 -1.35 13.09 31.38
CA PRO A 161 -2.57 12.66 32.05
C PRO A 161 -3.31 13.85 32.69
N GLN A 162 -4.62 13.93 32.47
CA GLN A 162 -5.49 14.99 33.00
C GLN A 162 -6.71 14.35 33.66
N GLU A 163 -7.27 15.00 34.67
CA GLU A 163 -8.41 14.47 35.45
C GLU A 163 -9.72 14.36 34.62
N ASP A 164 -9.83 15.13 33.55
CA ASP A 164 -11.07 15.23 32.74
C ASP A 164 -11.06 14.39 31.45
N VAL A 165 -10.08 13.52 31.26
CA VAL A 165 -9.99 12.65 30.08
C VAL A 165 -10.38 11.19 30.40
N ILE A 166 -10.83 10.47 29.36
CA ILE A 166 -10.93 9.01 29.38
C ILE A 166 -9.62 8.46 28.80
N GLY A 167 -9.00 7.55 29.48
CA GLY A 167 -7.77 6.88 29.03
C GLY A 167 -6.81 6.66 30.19
N ASN A 168 -5.72 6.01 29.95
CA ASN A 168 -4.58 5.90 30.83
C ASN A 168 -3.39 5.32 30.06
N ARG A 169 -3.14 4.00 30.08
CA ARG A 169 -1.86 3.44 29.66
C ARG A 169 -1.98 2.09 28.95
N THR A 170 -1.10 1.84 27.99
CA THR A 170 -0.78 0.50 27.51
C THR A 170 0.57 0.07 28.05
N TRP A 171 0.71 -1.18 28.50
CA TRP A 171 1.97 -1.68 29.06
C TRP A 171 2.28 -3.10 28.62
N HIS A 172 3.55 -3.48 28.73
CA HIS A 172 4.01 -4.84 28.50
C HIS A 172 3.93 -5.63 29.79
N ASP A 173 2.96 -6.54 29.85
CA ASP A 173 2.81 -7.46 30.97
C ASP A 173 3.83 -8.60 30.82
N GLU A 174 5.01 -8.40 31.46
CA GLU A 174 6.15 -9.30 31.29
C GLU A 174 5.96 -10.64 31.99
N ASN A 175 5.16 -10.67 33.05
CA ASN A 175 4.92 -11.86 33.88
C ASN A 175 3.56 -12.54 33.61
N GLU A 176 2.78 -11.98 32.68
CA GLU A 176 1.48 -12.52 32.22
C GLU A 176 0.44 -12.67 33.33
N ASN A 177 0.47 -11.75 34.31
CA ASN A 177 -0.44 -11.81 35.46
C ASN A 177 -1.67 -10.89 35.34
N GLY A 178 -1.78 -10.11 34.26
CA GLY A 178 -2.86 -9.17 34.01
C GLY A 178 -2.80 -7.88 34.80
N LEU A 179 -1.72 -7.64 35.55
CA LEU A 179 -1.53 -6.46 36.41
C LEU A 179 -0.33 -5.64 35.94
N GLN A 180 -0.45 -4.32 36.04
CA GLN A 180 0.65 -3.41 35.79
C GLN A 180 1.60 -3.36 36.98
N ASP A 181 2.67 -4.15 36.94
CA ASP A 181 3.63 -4.24 37.99
C ASP A 181 4.71 -3.11 37.93
N PRO A 182 5.32 -2.75 39.09
CA PRO A 182 6.43 -1.80 39.09
C PRO A 182 7.62 -2.33 38.26
N GLY A 183 7.98 -1.62 37.23
CA GLY A 183 9.09 -1.94 36.35
C GLY A 183 8.64 -2.34 34.92
N GLU A 184 7.39 -2.64 34.74
CA GLU A 184 6.83 -2.92 33.42
C GLU A 184 6.75 -1.67 32.54
N GLY A 185 7.28 -1.80 31.33
CA GLY A 185 7.39 -0.70 30.38
C GLY A 185 6.07 -0.38 29.69
N GLY A 186 5.82 0.91 29.41
CA GLY A 186 4.72 1.30 28.53
C GLY A 186 4.98 0.95 27.08
N ILE A 187 3.91 0.68 26.31
CA ILE A 187 3.99 0.39 24.89
C ILE A 187 3.48 1.60 24.10
N GLY A 188 4.38 2.27 23.40
CA GLY A 188 4.04 3.38 22.53
C GLY A 188 3.56 2.93 21.13
N GLY A 189 2.85 3.82 20.43
CA GLY A 189 2.42 3.59 19.05
C GLY A 189 1.20 2.67 18.91
N ILE A 190 0.52 2.30 20.00
CA ILE A 190 -0.75 1.57 19.93
C ILE A 190 -1.85 2.55 19.50
N CYS A 191 -2.53 2.22 18.41
CA CYS A 191 -3.70 2.99 17.99
C CYS A 191 -4.87 2.75 18.94
N VAL A 192 -5.50 3.83 19.37
CA VAL A 192 -6.64 3.81 20.29
C VAL A 192 -7.79 4.59 19.68
N ASN A 193 -8.92 3.94 19.55
CA ASN A 193 -10.14 4.45 18.94
C ASN A 193 -11.20 4.68 20.00
N LEU A 194 -11.83 5.85 20.00
CA LEU A 194 -12.99 6.16 20.84
C LEU A 194 -14.27 6.06 20.05
N TYR A 195 -15.22 5.28 20.53
CA TYR A 195 -16.54 5.10 19.92
C TYR A 195 -17.66 5.55 20.86
N ASP A 196 -18.78 5.99 20.26
CA ASP A 196 -20.04 6.12 21.00
C ASP A 196 -20.78 4.77 21.09
N GLN A 197 -21.86 4.72 21.89
CA GLN A 197 -22.67 3.51 22.05
C GLN A 197 -23.38 3.05 20.75
N ALA A 198 -23.44 3.89 19.72
CA ALA A 198 -23.93 3.51 18.41
C ALA A 198 -22.85 2.96 17.48
N ASN A 199 -21.66 2.65 18.03
CA ASN A 199 -20.48 2.14 17.31
C ASN A 199 -19.95 3.11 16.23
N ARG A 200 -20.10 4.42 16.45
CA ARG A 200 -19.52 5.43 15.57
C ARG A 200 -18.18 5.87 16.14
N LEU A 201 -17.15 5.82 15.32
CA LEU A 201 -15.83 6.36 15.65
C LEU A 201 -15.93 7.88 15.86
N LEU A 202 -15.50 8.37 17.02
CA LEU A 202 -15.54 9.77 17.39
C LEU A 202 -14.16 10.43 17.33
N GLN A 203 -13.15 9.75 17.87
CA GLN A 203 -11.77 10.24 17.97
C GLN A 203 -10.80 9.07 17.84
N GLN A 204 -9.59 9.38 17.40
CA GLN A 204 -8.47 8.43 17.36
C GLN A 204 -7.22 9.10 17.93
N THR A 205 -6.35 8.29 18.54
CA THR A 205 -5.04 8.72 18.99
C THR A 205 -4.08 7.53 19.00
N THR A 206 -2.78 7.80 19.24
CA THR A 206 -1.80 6.76 19.53
C THR A 206 -1.28 6.93 20.93
N THR A 207 -0.84 5.84 21.56
CA THR A 207 -0.12 5.92 22.80
C THR A 207 1.25 6.56 22.59
N ASP A 208 1.72 7.37 23.54
CA ASP A 208 3.06 7.95 23.53
C ASP A 208 4.15 6.90 23.84
N SER A 209 5.42 7.29 23.85
CA SER A 209 6.54 6.38 24.14
C SER A 209 6.51 5.70 25.51
N ASN A 210 5.71 6.21 26.45
CA ASN A 210 5.50 5.65 27.78
C ASN A 210 4.17 4.88 27.88
N GLY A 211 3.46 4.73 26.75
CA GLY A 211 2.19 4.03 26.67
C GLY A 211 0.96 4.86 27.03
N TYR A 212 1.10 6.15 27.37
CA TYR A 212 -0.05 6.97 27.79
C TYR A 212 -0.86 7.50 26.62
N TYR A 213 -2.18 7.58 26.83
CA TYR A 213 -3.16 8.13 25.87
C TYR A 213 -4.36 8.73 26.62
N GLY A 214 -5.19 9.51 25.91
CA GLY A 214 -6.45 10.02 26.49
C GLY A 214 -7.28 10.80 25.48
N PHE A 215 -8.59 10.86 25.77
CA PHE A 215 -9.60 11.56 25.00
C PHE A 215 -10.37 12.54 25.89
N GLU A 216 -10.51 13.78 25.44
CA GLU A 216 -11.47 14.73 26.03
C GLU A 216 -12.86 14.41 25.51
N VAL A 217 -13.83 14.22 26.40
CA VAL A 217 -15.19 13.84 26.04
C VAL A 217 -16.25 14.59 26.83
N GLU A 218 -17.36 14.90 26.19
CA GLU A 218 -18.58 15.38 26.84
C GLU A 218 -19.29 14.24 27.61
N PRO A 219 -20.22 14.55 28.54
CA PRO A 219 -21.03 13.51 29.19
C PRO A 219 -21.79 12.65 28.15
N GLY A 220 -21.63 11.34 28.21
CA GLY A 220 -22.19 10.41 27.24
C GLY A 220 -21.76 8.98 27.45
N GLY A 221 -22.18 8.11 26.56
CA GLY A 221 -21.79 6.69 26.57
C GLY A 221 -20.74 6.40 25.51
N TYR A 222 -19.67 5.71 25.94
CA TYR A 222 -18.49 5.45 25.11
C TYR A 222 -17.94 4.04 25.33
N PHE A 223 -17.07 3.59 24.42
CA PHE A 223 -16.12 2.51 24.65
C PHE A 223 -14.85 2.79 23.84
N ILE A 224 -13.76 2.14 24.22
CA ILE A 224 -12.45 2.29 23.58
C ILE A 224 -12.07 0.96 22.93
N GLU A 225 -11.43 1.04 21.76
CA GLU A 225 -10.82 -0.07 21.07
C GLU A 225 -9.32 0.17 20.92
N PHE A 226 -8.52 -0.81 21.35
CA PHE A 226 -7.08 -0.82 21.14
C PHE A 226 -6.74 -1.72 19.96
N ILE A 227 -5.93 -1.22 19.05
CA ILE A 227 -5.45 -1.98 17.90
C ILE A 227 -4.04 -2.46 18.20
N LYS A 228 -3.92 -3.71 18.62
CA LYS A 228 -2.64 -4.32 18.98
C LYS A 228 -1.85 -4.84 17.77
N PRO A 229 -0.50 -4.92 17.85
CA PRO A 229 0.32 -5.66 16.89
C PRO A 229 -0.04 -7.14 16.82
N THR A 230 0.28 -7.76 15.71
CA THR A 230 0.03 -9.20 15.51
C THR A 230 0.91 -10.11 16.38
N TRP A 231 2.02 -9.59 16.91
CA TRP A 231 2.92 -10.32 17.81
C TRP A 231 2.64 -10.10 19.30
N LEU A 232 1.61 -9.29 19.62
CA LEU A 232 1.14 -9.09 20.98
C LEU A 232 -0.26 -9.68 21.13
N GLU A 233 -0.56 -10.18 22.30
CA GLU A 233 -1.89 -10.54 22.74
C GLU A 233 -2.29 -9.68 23.94
N PHE A 234 -3.58 -9.42 24.11
CA PHE A 234 -4.05 -8.75 25.33
C PHE A 234 -3.98 -9.72 26.50
N THR A 235 -3.51 -9.21 27.65
CA THR A 235 -3.46 -9.97 28.89
C THR A 235 -4.86 -10.21 29.47
N GLU A 236 -4.94 -10.90 30.61
CA GLU A 236 -6.22 -11.20 31.27
C GLU A 236 -6.90 -9.89 31.71
N LYS A 237 -8.20 -9.76 31.32
CA LYS A 237 -9.03 -8.63 31.68
C LYS A 237 -9.49 -8.72 33.13
N ASP A 238 -9.60 -7.57 33.84
CA ASP A 238 -10.15 -7.45 35.21
C ASP A 238 -9.42 -8.37 36.22
N ALA A 239 -8.09 -8.48 36.11
CA ALA A 239 -7.29 -9.35 36.98
C ALA A 239 -7.08 -8.81 38.39
N GLY A 240 -7.36 -7.52 38.63
CA GLY A 240 -7.09 -6.89 39.91
C GLY A 240 -7.81 -5.56 40.17
N PRO A 241 -7.11 -4.59 40.80
CA PRO A 241 -7.66 -3.26 40.99
C PRO A 241 -7.73 -2.46 39.67
N GLU A 242 -8.82 -1.74 39.48
CA GLU A 242 -9.16 -0.91 38.30
C GLU A 242 -8.07 0.11 37.85
N ASP A 243 -7.13 0.44 38.69
CA ASP A 243 -6.02 1.33 38.38
C ASP A 243 -4.70 0.61 38.06
N GLN A 244 -4.74 -0.73 38.01
CA GLN A 244 -3.56 -1.57 37.78
C GLN A 244 -3.83 -2.77 36.87
N ASP A 245 -5.05 -3.01 36.41
CA ASP A 245 -5.36 -4.15 35.54
C ASP A 245 -5.72 -3.76 34.11
N SER A 246 -6.03 -4.74 33.28
CA SER A 246 -6.40 -4.54 31.89
C SER A 246 -7.90 -4.49 31.74
N ASP A 247 -8.44 -3.43 31.14
CA ASP A 247 -9.88 -3.26 30.87
C ASP A 247 -10.33 -3.89 29.55
N VAL A 248 -9.43 -4.52 28.83
CA VAL A 248 -9.62 -4.84 27.43
C VAL A 248 -10.01 -6.29 27.23
N ASN A 249 -11.09 -6.53 26.49
CA ASN A 249 -11.44 -7.87 26.05
C ASN A 249 -10.34 -8.45 25.12
N GLN A 250 -9.79 -9.60 25.49
CA GLN A 250 -8.66 -10.24 24.83
C GLN A 250 -8.88 -10.53 23.33
N VAL A 251 -10.15 -10.72 22.91
CA VAL A 251 -10.48 -11.08 21.54
C VAL A 251 -10.80 -9.86 20.68
N SER A 252 -11.62 -8.94 21.22
CA SER A 252 -12.10 -7.78 20.46
C SER A 252 -11.17 -6.58 20.52
N GLY A 253 -10.31 -6.49 21.54
CA GLY A 253 -9.52 -5.29 21.80
C GLY A 253 -10.33 -4.12 22.35
N GLN A 254 -11.58 -4.36 22.79
CA GLN A 254 -12.51 -3.32 23.23
C GLN A 254 -12.73 -3.37 24.73
N THR A 255 -12.87 -2.18 25.34
CA THR A 255 -13.34 -2.05 26.72
C THR A 255 -14.83 -2.28 26.83
N ASP A 256 -15.33 -2.43 28.04
CA ASP A 256 -16.77 -2.35 28.30
C ASP A 256 -17.28 -0.92 28.03
N SER A 257 -18.60 -0.82 27.80
CA SER A 257 -19.26 0.48 27.62
C SER A 257 -19.28 1.26 28.93
N LEU A 258 -18.83 2.48 28.89
CA LEU A 258 -18.79 3.40 30.04
C LEU A 258 -19.72 4.60 29.81
N ASN A 259 -20.22 5.17 30.90
CA ASN A 259 -21.07 6.36 30.88
C ASN A 259 -20.42 7.48 31.69
N ILE A 260 -20.04 8.55 31.03
CA ILE A 260 -19.44 9.72 31.66
C ILE A 260 -20.57 10.69 32.10
N PRO A 261 -20.55 11.18 33.35
CA PRO A 261 -19.44 11.15 34.34
C PRO A 261 -19.52 10.03 35.37
N THR A 262 -20.38 9.04 35.22
CA THR A 262 -20.65 8.04 36.29
C THR A 262 -19.69 6.85 36.30
N SER A 263 -19.01 6.58 35.19
CA SER A 263 -18.06 5.48 35.09
C SER A 263 -16.64 5.91 35.40
N HIS A 264 -15.81 4.94 35.74
CA HIS A 264 -14.38 5.07 35.88
C HIS A 264 -13.76 5.58 34.57
N ARG A 265 -12.67 6.33 34.64
CA ARG A 265 -12.07 7.00 33.48
C ARG A 265 -10.69 6.47 33.11
N LEU A 266 -10.04 5.73 34.02
CA LEU A 266 -8.78 5.08 33.73
C LEU A 266 -9.09 3.79 32.99
N LEU A 267 -8.56 3.65 31.79
CA LEU A 267 -8.74 2.50 30.95
C LEU A 267 -7.39 2.06 30.41
N ASP A 268 -7.03 0.85 30.77
CA ASP A 268 -5.70 0.32 30.59
C ASP A 268 -5.70 -0.89 29.68
N ALA A 269 -4.61 -1.13 28.96
CA ALA A 269 -4.45 -2.32 28.15
C ALA A 269 -3.07 -2.95 28.38
N GLY A 270 -3.06 -4.09 29.07
CA GLY A 270 -1.90 -4.95 29.20
C GLY A 270 -1.72 -5.82 27.96
N LEU A 271 -0.49 -5.98 27.53
CA LEU A 271 -0.13 -6.74 26.34
C LEU A 271 1.03 -7.68 26.64
N VAL A 272 0.87 -8.94 26.24
CA VAL A 272 1.87 -10.00 26.38
C VAL A 272 2.44 -10.38 25.02
N THR A 273 3.67 -10.87 24.99
CA THR A 273 4.27 -11.39 23.75
C THR A 273 3.59 -12.69 23.37
N SER A 274 2.97 -12.78 22.21
CA SER A 274 2.41 -14.06 21.74
C SER A 274 3.56 -15.07 21.56
N GLY A 275 3.47 -16.25 22.19
CA GLY A 275 4.54 -17.24 22.33
C GLY A 275 5.05 -17.91 21.05
N THR A 276 5.04 -17.24 19.91
CA THR A 276 5.78 -17.59 18.71
C THR A 276 7.09 -16.83 18.72
N ASP A 277 8.13 -17.52 19.20
CA ASP A 277 9.56 -17.18 19.13
C ASP A 277 9.91 -15.86 18.41
N ILE A 278 9.78 -14.74 19.13
CA ILE A 278 10.55 -13.55 18.84
C ILE A 278 11.53 -13.44 20.00
N THR A 279 12.75 -13.87 19.74
CA THR A 279 13.89 -13.64 20.62
C THR A 279 13.84 -12.21 21.13
N THR A 280 13.83 -12.08 22.45
CA THR A 280 13.97 -10.85 23.23
C THR A 280 14.89 -9.87 22.53
N GLN A 281 14.34 -8.84 21.89
CA GLN A 281 15.11 -7.71 21.37
C GLN A 281 14.87 -6.50 22.28
N ASP A 282 15.98 -6.01 22.78
CA ASP A 282 16.23 -4.74 23.46
C ASP A 282 15.42 -3.58 22.82
N PRO A 283 14.83 -2.63 23.57
CA PRO A 283 14.08 -1.49 23.06
C PRO A 283 14.89 -0.46 22.24
N THR A 284 16.15 -0.73 21.95
CA THR A 284 16.87 -0.12 20.81
C THR A 284 16.59 -0.86 19.52
N VAL A 285 15.35 -1.34 19.34
CA VAL A 285 14.95 -2.17 18.19
C VAL A 285 15.23 -1.43 16.89
N GLU A 286 16.19 -1.95 16.12
CA GLU A 286 16.21 -1.71 14.68
C GLU A 286 14.80 -2.03 14.16
N LEU A 287 14.13 -1.02 13.61
CA LEU A 287 12.85 -1.20 12.93
C LEU A 287 12.95 -2.43 12.03
N PRO A 288 12.01 -3.38 12.10
CA PRO A 288 12.07 -4.54 11.23
C PRO A 288 12.19 -4.05 9.80
N ALA A 289 13.08 -4.67 9.02
CA ALA A 289 13.30 -4.28 7.63
C ALA A 289 11.96 -4.16 6.91
N ALA A 290 11.66 -2.97 6.41
CA ALA A 290 10.41 -2.75 5.72
C ALA A 290 10.39 -3.60 4.44
N GLU A 291 9.43 -4.50 4.34
CA GLU A 291 9.38 -5.49 3.27
C GLU A 291 8.04 -5.49 2.56
N ILE A 292 8.07 -5.56 1.23
CA ILE A 292 6.89 -5.68 0.38
C ILE A 292 6.72 -7.12 -0.09
N GLY A 293 5.51 -7.61 -0.08
CA GLY A 293 5.22 -8.93 -0.62
C GLY A 293 4.14 -9.69 0.16
N PRO A 294 4.15 -11.03 0.08
CA PRO A 294 5.12 -11.93 -0.60
C PRO A 294 5.03 -11.89 -2.14
N ILE A 295 6.19 -11.90 -2.80
CA ILE A 295 6.30 -11.81 -4.26
C ILE A 295 5.87 -13.12 -4.92
N ARG A 296 5.15 -13.01 -6.05
CA ARG A 296 4.64 -14.16 -6.82
C ARG A 296 4.89 -14.04 -8.32
N SER A 297 4.47 -15.10 -9.02
CA SER A 297 4.71 -15.27 -10.45
C SER A 297 3.98 -14.26 -11.32
N GLY A 298 4.60 -13.89 -12.45
CA GLY A 298 4.03 -13.07 -13.49
C GLY A 298 2.79 -13.70 -14.15
N ARG A 299 1.98 -12.87 -14.82
CA ARG A 299 0.73 -13.22 -15.49
C ARG A 299 0.68 -12.62 -16.88
N LEU A 300 -0.08 -13.23 -17.81
CA LEU A 300 -0.11 -12.80 -19.22
C LEU A 300 -0.50 -11.32 -19.38
N HIS A 301 -1.51 -10.86 -18.65
CA HIS A 301 -1.98 -9.47 -18.73
C HIS A 301 -0.99 -8.44 -18.16
N TYR A 302 0.12 -8.86 -17.51
CA TYR A 302 1.19 -7.94 -17.12
C TYR A 302 1.81 -7.21 -18.31
N ARG A 303 1.77 -7.80 -19.52
CA ARG A 303 2.19 -7.12 -20.74
C ARG A 303 1.37 -5.86 -21.02
N TYR A 304 0.09 -5.84 -20.65
CA TYR A 304 -0.76 -4.67 -20.79
C TYR A 304 -0.60 -3.70 -19.62
N LEU A 305 -0.69 -4.22 -18.38
CA LEU A 305 -0.54 -3.39 -17.18
C LEU A 305 0.82 -2.69 -17.14
N SER A 306 1.90 -3.40 -17.47
CA SER A 306 3.23 -2.79 -17.60
C SER A 306 3.27 -1.70 -18.68
N SER A 307 2.59 -1.88 -19.80
CA SER A 307 2.56 -0.88 -20.87
C SER A 307 1.87 0.43 -20.47
N PHE A 308 1.00 0.42 -19.45
CA PHE A 308 0.35 1.64 -18.94
C PHE A 308 1.30 2.55 -18.16
N TYR A 309 2.44 2.02 -17.75
CA TYR A 309 3.46 2.72 -16.99
C TYR A 309 4.80 2.65 -17.75
N PRO A 310 4.98 3.44 -18.84
CA PRO A 310 6.23 3.44 -19.59
C PRO A 310 7.44 3.56 -18.67
N GLN A 311 8.52 2.83 -18.98
CA GLN A 311 9.75 2.74 -18.21
C GLN A 311 9.63 2.09 -16.81
N ASN A 312 8.47 1.56 -16.46
CA ASN A 312 8.28 0.91 -15.17
C ASN A 312 9.29 -0.21 -14.91
N CYS A 313 9.49 -0.49 -13.64
CA CYS A 313 10.18 -1.68 -13.18
C CYS A 313 9.16 -2.72 -12.74
N LEU A 314 8.95 -3.75 -13.54
CA LEU A 314 8.05 -4.87 -13.22
C LEU A 314 8.79 -5.92 -12.39
N ILE A 315 8.26 -6.27 -11.22
CA ILE A 315 8.86 -7.21 -10.27
C ILE A 315 7.93 -8.41 -10.05
N TYR A 316 8.42 -9.60 -10.36
CA TYR A 316 7.73 -10.87 -10.09
C TYR A 316 8.74 -12.01 -9.89
N ALA A 317 8.34 -13.10 -9.23
CA ALA A 317 9.26 -14.19 -8.85
C ALA A 317 9.66 -15.06 -10.04
N SER A 318 8.71 -15.50 -10.85
CA SER A 318 8.88 -16.38 -12.01
C SER A 318 7.57 -16.44 -12.79
N ALA A 319 7.53 -17.19 -13.88
CA ALA A 319 6.29 -17.58 -14.57
C ALA A 319 6.53 -18.86 -15.38
N SER A 320 5.47 -19.44 -15.98
CA SER A 320 5.65 -20.54 -16.93
C SER A 320 6.34 -20.02 -18.21
N PRO A 321 7.05 -20.88 -18.96
CA PRO A 321 7.73 -20.46 -20.18
C PRO A 321 6.82 -19.74 -21.19
N GLU A 322 5.58 -20.17 -21.31
CA GLU A 322 4.59 -19.53 -22.20
C GLU A 322 4.26 -18.10 -21.77
N VAL A 323 4.18 -17.85 -20.46
CA VAL A 323 3.93 -16.52 -19.91
C VAL A 323 5.18 -15.65 -20.07
N LEU A 324 6.36 -16.18 -19.74
CA LEU A 324 7.64 -15.44 -19.86
C LEU A 324 7.95 -15.00 -21.29
N ALA A 325 7.50 -15.76 -22.29
CA ALA A 325 7.67 -15.39 -23.70
C ALA A 325 6.85 -14.16 -24.13
N LEU A 326 5.84 -13.76 -23.35
CA LEU A 326 4.86 -12.73 -23.74
C LEU A 326 4.83 -11.51 -22.82
N ILE A 327 5.41 -11.61 -21.64
CA ILE A 327 5.45 -10.48 -20.68
C ILE A 327 6.85 -9.86 -20.63
N PRO A 328 6.98 -8.57 -20.24
CA PRO A 328 8.28 -7.98 -20.02
C PRO A 328 9.09 -8.77 -18.99
N GLY A 329 10.39 -8.88 -19.21
CA GLY A 329 11.30 -9.44 -18.20
C GLY A 329 11.25 -8.63 -16.89
N PRO A 330 11.43 -9.26 -15.74
CA PRO A 330 11.45 -8.51 -14.48
C PRO A 330 12.74 -7.68 -14.39
N CYS A 331 12.62 -6.43 -13.95
CA CYS A 331 13.78 -5.58 -13.69
C CYS A 331 14.55 -6.04 -12.43
N ALA A 332 13.86 -6.74 -11.53
CA ALA A 332 14.45 -7.41 -10.39
C ALA A 332 13.79 -8.77 -10.18
N THR A 333 14.59 -9.77 -9.87
CA THR A 333 14.11 -11.11 -9.53
C THR A 333 14.09 -11.30 -8.01
N ALA A 334 13.01 -11.89 -7.52
CA ALA A 334 12.90 -12.33 -6.14
C ALA A 334 12.45 -13.81 -6.11
N PRO A 335 12.85 -14.61 -5.14
CA PRO A 335 12.29 -15.94 -4.95
C PRO A 335 10.78 -15.90 -4.74
N ARG A 336 10.08 -16.97 -5.16
CA ARG A 336 8.64 -17.09 -4.90
C ARG A 336 8.38 -17.10 -3.39
N GLY A 337 7.50 -16.24 -2.94
CA GLY A 337 7.14 -16.11 -1.52
C GLY A 337 8.08 -15.22 -0.71
N ALA A 338 9.16 -14.71 -1.31
CA ALA A 338 10.04 -13.77 -0.65
C ALA A 338 9.35 -12.43 -0.44
N MET A 339 9.77 -11.75 0.61
CA MET A 339 9.53 -10.33 0.82
C MET A 339 10.61 -9.53 0.08
N LEU A 340 10.28 -8.36 -0.39
CA LEU A 340 11.19 -7.45 -1.07
C LEU A 340 11.54 -6.30 -0.14
N ASP A 341 12.78 -6.22 0.24
CA ASP A 341 13.35 -5.14 1.04
C ASP A 341 13.19 -3.77 0.39
N ILE A 342 12.71 -2.78 1.13
CA ILE A 342 12.39 -1.43 0.62
C ILE A 342 13.65 -0.69 0.16
N ASP A 343 14.77 -0.84 0.86
CA ASP A 343 16.02 -0.22 0.42
C ASP A 343 16.47 -0.79 -0.92
N ARG A 344 16.19 -2.05 -1.16
CA ARG A 344 16.39 -2.66 -2.48
C ARG A 344 15.45 -2.05 -3.52
N MET A 345 14.20 -1.77 -3.18
CA MET A 345 13.26 -1.09 -4.07
C MET A 345 13.73 0.33 -4.40
N LYS A 346 14.16 1.09 -3.42
CA LYS A 346 14.73 2.43 -3.61
C LYS A 346 15.90 2.38 -4.59
N ARG A 347 16.84 1.47 -4.39
CA ARG A 347 17.98 1.29 -5.33
C ARG A 347 17.54 0.91 -6.74
N ILE A 348 16.53 0.05 -6.89
CA ILE A 348 15.98 -0.32 -8.20
C ILE A 348 15.34 0.90 -8.86
N ALA A 349 14.59 1.69 -8.11
CA ALA A 349 13.97 2.91 -8.59
C ALA A 349 15.03 3.91 -9.08
N GLU A 350 16.05 4.17 -8.29
CA GLU A 350 17.17 5.05 -8.64
C GLU A 350 17.89 4.60 -9.92
N GLN A 351 18.13 3.31 -10.10
CA GLN A 351 18.78 2.77 -11.31
C GLN A 351 17.96 2.97 -12.58
N ASN A 352 16.63 3.10 -12.47
CA ASN A 352 15.75 3.30 -13.61
C ASN A 352 15.58 4.78 -13.99
N THR A 353 16.12 5.72 -13.23
CA THR A 353 16.01 7.17 -13.50
C THR A 353 16.91 7.67 -14.64
N GLU A 354 17.88 6.88 -15.09
CA GLU A 354 18.84 7.30 -16.14
C GLU A 354 18.24 7.26 -17.56
N SER A 355 16.97 6.92 -17.73
CA SER A 355 16.35 6.86 -19.05
C SER A 355 16.13 8.25 -19.65
N SER A 356 16.60 8.46 -20.87
CA SER A 356 16.42 9.71 -21.64
C SER A 356 15.01 9.86 -22.22
N ILE A 357 14.14 8.88 -22.04
CA ILE A 357 12.76 8.89 -22.55
C ILE A 357 11.84 9.32 -21.40
N GLY A 358 11.15 10.44 -21.54
CA GLY A 358 10.17 10.90 -20.57
C GLY A 358 9.00 9.90 -20.42
N PHE A 359 8.36 9.93 -19.28
CA PHE A 359 7.11 9.19 -19.03
C PHE A 359 6.07 10.14 -18.43
N ASN A 360 4.80 9.81 -18.62
CA ASN A 360 3.70 10.54 -18.04
C ASN A 360 2.60 9.53 -17.63
N TYR A 361 2.20 9.56 -16.37
CA TYR A 361 1.15 8.68 -15.84
C TYR A 361 -0.17 9.42 -15.61
N ALA A 362 -0.27 10.69 -16.00
CA ALA A 362 -1.50 11.46 -15.94
C ALA A 362 -2.53 10.91 -16.95
N SER A 363 -3.65 10.43 -16.47
CA SER A 363 -4.71 9.85 -17.32
C SER A 363 -6.11 9.95 -16.73
N ASN A 364 -6.24 10.26 -15.45
CA ASN A 364 -7.49 10.31 -14.72
C ASN A 364 -7.72 11.69 -14.10
N LEU A 365 -8.99 12.06 -13.97
CA LEU A 365 -9.43 13.29 -13.32
C LEU A 365 -9.60 13.02 -11.82
N TYR A 366 -9.14 13.93 -10.98
CA TYR A 366 -9.35 13.91 -9.53
C TYR A 366 -10.09 15.14 -9.06
N SER A 367 -11.10 14.93 -8.21
CA SER A 367 -11.87 16.00 -7.58
C SER A 367 -12.37 15.55 -6.21
N HIS A 368 -12.45 16.47 -5.26
CA HIS A 368 -13.16 16.22 -4.00
C HIS A 368 -14.68 16.17 -4.20
N GLU A 369 -15.19 16.85 -5.23
CA GLU A 369 -16.60 16.78 -5.59
C GLU A 369 -16.92 15.44 -6.26
N PRO A 370 -17.91 14.67 -5.75
CA PRO A 370 -18.28 13.41 -6.36
C PRO A 370 -19.00 13.60 -7.70
N PRO A 371 -18.95 12.61 -8.62
CA PRO A 371 -19.76 12.63 -9.83
C PRO A 371 -21.25 12.70 -9.50
N ALA A 372 -22.06 13.25 -10.41
CA ALA A 372 -23.50 13.28 -10.24
C ALA A 372 -24.14 11.90 -10.46
N GLY A 373 -25.28 11.62 -9.82
CA GLY A 373 -26.11 10.45 -10.11
C GLY A 373 -25.69 9.14 -9.45
N GLY A 374 -24.90 9.19 -8.37
CA GLY A 374 -24.52 8.02 -7.59
C GLY A 374 -25.69 7.37 -6.84
N GLU A 375 -25.60 6.07 -6.61
CA GLU A 375 -26.48 5.33 -5.72
C GLU A 375 -25.78 5.06 -4.38
N PRO A 376 -26.50 5.04 -3.24
CA PRO A 376 -25.91 4.73 -1.95
C PRO A 376 -25.23 3.36 -1.94
N ALA A 377 -23.98 3.31 -1.46
CA ALA A 377 -23.18 2.13 -1.29
C ALA A 377 -22.34 2.29 -0.02
N LEU A 378 -22.63 1.49 1.00
CA LEU A 378 -21.93 1.49 2.27
C LEU A 378 -21.06 0.24 2.43
N GLU A 379 -21.34 -0.80 1.64
CA GLU A 379 -20.58 -2.04 1.65
C GLU A 379 -20.50 -2.62 0.22
N LEU A 380 -19.30 -3.06 -0.19
CA LEU A 380 -19.08 -3.86 -1.39
C LEU A 380 -18.53 -5.22 -0.96
N ARG A 381 -19.23 -6.30 -1.31
CA ARG A 381 -18.75 -7.68 -1.14
C ARG A 381 -18.24 -8.24 -2.44
N GLU A 382 -17.06 -8.82 -2.41
CA GLU A 382 -16.45 -9.53 -3.54
C GLU A 382 -16.51 -11.03 -3.29
N PHE A 383 -17.24 -11.74 -4.13
CA PHE A 383 -17.34 -13.19 -4.08
C PHE A 383 -16.55 -13.79 -5.23
N TRP A 384 -15.31 -14.16 -5.00
CA TRP A 384 -14.44 -14.83 -5.96
C TRP A 384 -14.65 -16.34 -5.97
N ALA A 385 -14.68 -16.94 -4.79
CA ALA A 385 -14.97 -18.34 -4.53
C ALA A 385 -15.42 -18.51 -3.08
N PHE A 386 -15.89 -19.71 -2.73
CA PHE A 386 -16.33 -19.99 -1.35
C PHE A 386 -15.24 -19.76 -0.30
N LEU A 387 -13.98 -20.05 -0.63
CA LEU A 387 -12.82 -19.84 0.25
C LEU A 387 -12.01 -18.58 -0.10
N ASN A 388 -12.54 -17.68 -0.89
CA ASN A 388 -11.88 -16.41 -1.23
C ASN A 388 -12.94 -15.33 -1.42
N GLN A 389 -13.22 -14.65 -0.34
CA GLN A 389 -14.15 -13.53 -0.30
C GLN A 389 -13.48 -12.35 0.38
N SER A 390 -13.84 -11.16 -0.05
CA SER A 390 -13.46 -9.91 0.59
C SER A 390 -14.65 -8.96 0.63
N LYS A 391 -14.59 -7.97 1.48
CA LYS A 391 -15.55 -6.88 1.51
C LYS A 391 -14.86 -5.57 1.82
N TRP A 392 -15.53 -4.51 1.42
CA TRP A 392 -15.16 -3.15 1.71
C TRP A 392 -16.31 -2.46 2.42
N GLU A 393 -16.02 -1.75 3.47
CA GLU A 393 -16.96 -0.93 4.21
C GLU A 393 -16.54 0.54 4.09
N TYR A 394 -17.50 1.40 3.72
CA TYR A 394 -17.24 2.83 3.64
C TYR A 394 -17.23 3.45 5.02
N ASP A 395 -16.14 4.08 5.37
CA ASP A 395 -16.02 4.90 6.56
C ASP A 395 -16.16 6.38 6.21
N ALA A 396 -17.16 7.03 6.79
CA ALA A 396 -17.46 8.43 6.51
C ALA A 396 -16.46 9.40 7.16
N ALA A 397 -15.75 8.97 8.20
CA ALA A 397 -14.76 9.80 8.88
C ALA A 397 -13.49 9.93 8.06
N SER A 398 -12.92 8.83 7.60
CA SER A 398 -11.77 8.81 6.69
C SER A 398 -12.14 9.08 5.24
N GLN A 399 -13.44 9.01 4.89
CA GLN A 399 -13.95 9.12 3.52
C GLN A 399 -13.32 8.08 2.57
N ALA A 400 -13.00 6.90 3.08
CA ALA A 400 -12.34 5.81 2.39
C ALA A 400 -13.06 4.48 2.62
N TRP A 401 -12.68 3.46 1.87
CA TRP A 401 -13.19 2.11 1.94
C TRP A 401 -12.20 1.23 2.68
N TRP A 402 -12.62 0.62 3.76
CA TRP A 402 -11.83 -0.26 4.58
C TRP A 402 -12.00 -1.71 4.14
N ARG A 403 -10.87 -2.40 3.93
CA ARG A 403 -10.87 -3.77 3.43
C ARG A 403 -10.96 -4.79 4.56
N TYR A 404 -11.78 -5.82 4.31
CA TYR A 404 -11.90 -7.01 5.14
C TYR A 404 -11.78 -8.25 4.26
N VAL A 405 -11.25 -9.31 4.84
CA VAL A 405 -11.12 -10.62 4.18
C VAL A 405 -11.72 -11.71 5.05
N ASP A 406 -12.21 -12.77 4.41
CA ASP A 406 -12.58 -13.95 5.14
C ASP A 406 -11.36 -14.82 5.46
N GLU A 407 -11.46 -15.68 6.46
CA GLU A 407 -10.35 -16.54 6.87
C GLU A 407 -10.15 -17.75 5.95
N ALA A 408 -10.94 -17.87 4.88
CA ALA A 408 -10.98 -19.04 3.99
C ALA A 408 -11.19 -20.37 4.75
N ASN A 409 -11.89 -20.30 5.87
CA ASN A 409 -12.23 -21.45 6.70
C ASN A 409 -13.61 -21.98 6.30
N PRO A 410 -13.74 -23.23 5.82
CA PRO A 410 -15.03 -23.78 5.40
C PRO A 410 -16.11 -23.81 6.49
N THR A 411 -15.71 -23.85 7.76
CA THR A 411 -16.63 -23.85 8.91
C THR A 411 -16.97 -22.46 9.42
N ARG A 412 -16.26 -21.43 8.95
CA ARG A 412 -16.39 -20.01 9.34
C ARG A 412 -16.50 -19.08 8.14
N ALA A 413 -17.06 -19.58 7.03
CA ALA A 413 -17.26 -18.75 5.83
C ALA A 413 -18.14 -17.54 6.19
N GLY A 414 -17.62 -16.34 5.85
CA GLY A 414 -18.29 -15.07 6.14
C GLY A 414 -17.94 -14.46 7.51
N GLU A 415 -17.04 -15.04 8.29
CA GLU A 415 -16.38 -14.34 9.38
C GLU A 415 -15.31 -13.41 8.79
N TRP A 416 -15.52 -12.11 8.97
CA TRP A 416 -14.69 -11.06 8.40
C TRP A 416 -13.68 -10.57 9.41
N ARG A 417 -12.44 -10.38 8.97
CA ARG A 417 -11.42 -9.68 9.72
C ARG A 417 -10.87 -8.51 8.91
N PRO A 418 -10.47 -7.41 9.54
CA PRO A 418 -9.77 -6.34 8.87
C PRO A 418 -8.53 -6.88 8.15
N GLU A 419 -8.30 -6.46 6.90
CA GLU A 419 -7.04 -6.73 6.23
C GLU A 419 -6.08 -5.61 6.57
N ILE A 420 -4.94 -5.98 7.15
CA ILE A 420 -3.90 -5.04 7.58
C ILE A 420 -2.69 -5.13 6.66
N ASP A 421 -1.93 -4.05 6.56
CA ASP A 421 -0.62 -4.05 5.94
C ASP A 421 0.41 -4.56 6.95
N ARG A 422 1.13 -5.63 6.58
CA ARG A 422 2.17 -6.22 7.42
C ARG A 422 3.28 -5.22 7.78
N LEU A 423 3.54 -4.25 6.90
CA LEU A 423 4.65 -3.32 7.04
C LEU A 423 4.44 -2.36 8.22
N ASN A 424 3.21 -1.87 8.39
CA ASN A 424 2.90 -0.85 9.38
C ASN A 424 1.71 -1.20 10.30
N GLY A 425 1.08 -2.37 10.14
CA GLY A 425 -0.07 -2.77 10.92
C GLY A 425 -1.38 -2.03 10.60
N ARG A 426 -1.37 -1.04 9.70
CA ARG A 426 -2.56 -0.27 9.35
C ARG A 426 -3.56 -1.11 8.58
N ARG A 427 -4.84 -0.86 8.80
CA ARG A 427 -5.91 -1.43 7.95
C ARG A 427 -5.75 -0.93 6.52
N LEU A 428 -5.98 -1.82 5.56
CA LEU A 428 -6.01 -1.41 4.15
C LEU A 428 -7.24 -0.55 3.89
N MET A 429 -6.99 0.67 3.43
CA MET A 429 -8.03 1.61 3.03
C MET A 429 -7.68 2.28 1.70
N PHE A 430 -8.72 2.51 0.88
CA PHE A 430 -8.61 3.13 -0.42
C PHE A 430 -9.79 4.07 -0.65
N GLU A 431 -9.52 5.24 -1.22
CA GLU A 431 -10.55 6.26 -1.47
C GLU A 431 -11.46 5.88 -2.63
N ASN A 432 -10.91 5.11 -3.59
CA ASN A 432 -11.65 4.68 -4.77
C ASN A 432 -11.55 3.16 -4.94
N LEU A 433 -12.72 2.50 -5.15
CA LEU A 433 -12.76 1.12 -5.63
C LEU A 433 -13.37 1.11 -7.02
N ILE A 434 -12.73 0.43 -7.97
CA ILE A 434 -13.22 0.38 -9.34
C ILE A 434 -13.37 -1.07 -9.79
N LEU A 435 -14.60 -1.49 -9.97
CA LEU A 435 -14.91 -2.81 -10.52
C LEU A 435 -14.95 -2.72 -12.04
N VAL A 436 -14.01 -3.34 -12.70
CA VAL A 436 -13.80 -3.36 -14.16
C VAL A 436 -14.25 -4.69 -14.74
N PHE A 437 -15.11 -4.67 -15.75
CA PHE A 437 -15.50 -5.87 -16.52
C PHE A 437 -14.71 -5.91 -17.82
N ALA A 438 -13.86 -6.93 -17.96
CA ALA A 438 -12.98 -7.12 -19.10
C ALA A 438 -13.06 -8.55 -19.65
N GLU A 439 -12.66 -8.74 -20.90
CA GLU A 439 -12.56 -10.06 -21.49
C GLU A 439 -11.46 -10.88 -20.81
N HIS A 440 -11.83 -12.07 -20.32
CA HIS A 440 -10.89 -13.04 -19.78
C HIS A 440 -10.75 -14.19 -20.76
N ILE A 441 -9.54 -14.44 -21.23
CA ILE A 441 -9.21 -15.46 -22.24
C ILE A 441 -8.48 -16.60 -21.52
N VAL A 442 -9.10 -17.76 -21.47
CA VAL A 442 -8.49 -18.96 -20.89
C VAL A 442 -7.57 -19.59 -21.93
N VAL A 443 -6.27 -19.41 -21.75
CA VAL A 443 -5.24 -20.03 -22.60
C VAL A 443 -5.01 -21.49 -22.18
N LYS A 444 -4.98 -21.73 -20.89
CA LYS A 444 -4.96 -23.04 -20.21
C LYS A 444 -5.72 -22.92 -18.88
N PRO A 445 -6.17 -23.99 -18.25
CA PRO A 445 -6.91 -23.93 -16.99
C PRO A 445 -6.23 -23.10 -15.88
N THR A 446 -4.90 -23.01 -15.87
CA THR A 446 -4.10 -22.23 -14.92
C THR A 446 -3.48 -20.95 -15.52
N ILE A 447 -3.78 -20.64 -16.78
CA ILE A 447 -3.22 -19.47 -17.49
C ILE A 447 -4.38 -18.69 -18.12
N VAL A 448 -4.74 -17.60 -17.48
CA VAL A 448 -5.77 -16.67 -17.93
C VAL A 448 -5.12 -15.38 -18.35
N ASP A 449 -5.52 -14.85 -19.49
CA ASP A 449 -5.20 -13.50 -19.95
C ASP A 449 -6.41 -12.59 -19.71
N ILE A 450 -6.16 -11.34 -19.37
CA ILE A 450 -7.20 -10.30 -19.25
C ILE A 450 -6.91 -9.29 -20.35
N ASN A 451 -7.83 -9.14 -21.29
CA ASN A 451 -7.64 -8.31 -22.47
C ASN A 451 -7.78 -6.82 -22.14
N LEU A 452 -6.65 -6.20 -21.81
CA LEU A 452 -6.50 -4.76 -21.62
C LEU A 452 -5.66 -4.14 -22.75
N ALA A 453 -5.67 -4.73 -23.93
CA ALA A 453 -4.94 -4.24 -25.09
C ALA A 453 -5.33 -2.80 -25.46
N ALA A 454 -4.53 -2.15 -26.31
CA ALA A 454 -4.84 -0.81 -26.81
C ALA A 454 -6.18 -0.80 -27.56
N GLY A 455 -7.00 0.22 -27.29
CA GLY A 455 -8.30 0.40 -27.93
C GLY A 455 -9.46 -0.35 -27.29
N GLN A 456 -9.23 -1.08 -26.21
CA GLN A 456 -10.29 -1.73 -25.45
C GLN A 456 -11.04 -0.73 -24.57
N ALA A 457 -12.31 -1.01 -24.33
CA ALA A 457 -13.16 -0.27 -23.40
C ALA A 457 -14.30 -1.16 -22.92
N GLY A 458 -14.85 -0.87 -21.77
CA GLY A 458 -15.94 -1.66 -21.21
C GLY A 458 -16.68 -0.96 -20.09
N ARG A 459 -17.62 -1.69 -19.50
CA ARG A 459 -18.37 -1.25 -18.33
C ARG A 459 -17.49 -1.33 -17.09
N ALA A 460 -17.67 -0.37 -16.19
CA ALA A 460 -17.09 -0.40 -14.86
C ALA A 460 -18.02 0.27 -13.84
N PHE A 461 -17.71 0.11 -12.57
CA PHE A 461 -18.39 0.80 -11.46
C PHE A 461 -17.35 1.43 -10.55
N LEU A 462 -17.54 2.68 -10.22
CA LEU A 462 -16.73 3.43 -9.27
C LEU A 462 -17.47 3.52 -7.94
N PHE A 463 -16.82 3.10 -6.86
CA PHE A 463 -17.26 3.29 -5.49
C PHE A 463 -16.38 4.35 -4.84
N ARG A 464 -16.97 5.47 -4.46
CA ARG A 464 -16.34 6.57 -3.73
C ARG A 464 -17.38 7.32 -2.91
N ASP A 465 -16.97 7.92 -1.81
CA ASP A 465 -17.82 8.78 -0.96
C ASP A 465 -19.15 8.13 -0.53
N GLY A 466 -19.13 6.81 -0.22
CA GLY A 466 -20.33 6.07 0.18
C GLY A 466 -21.36 5.90 -0.93
N GLN A 467 -20.95 6.02 -2.18
CA GLN A 467 -21.82 5.89 -3.36
C GLN A 467 -21.16 5.02 -4.44
N VAL A 468 -21.99 4.47 -5.32
CA VAL A 468 -21.55 3.76 -6.52
C VAL A 468 -22.06 4.43 -7.78
N TYR A 469 -21.21 4.53 -8.79
CA TYR A 469 -21.47 5.15 -10.09
C TYR A 469 -21.22 4.12 -11.18
N GLU A 470 -22.16 3.98 -12.13
CA GLU A 470 -21.88 3.23 -13.35
C GLU A 470 -21.03 4.10 -14.28
N ILE A 471 -19.86 3.58 -14.66
CA ILE A 471 -18.85 4.28 -15.45
C ILE A 471 -18.34 3.38 -16.58
N ARG A 472 -17.38 3.85 -17.33
CA ARG A 472 -16.66 3.10 -18.34
C ARG A 472 -15.17 3.12 -18.07
N TRP A 473 -14.49 2.03 -18.37
CA TRP A 473 -13.03 2.04 -18.48
C TRP A 473 -12.61 2.06 -19.96
N SER A 474 -11.43 2.62 -20.25
CA SER A 474 -10.90 2.73 -21.60
C SER A 474 -9.38 2.66 -21.62
N THR A 475 -8.84 1.99 -22.64
CA THR A 475 -7.42 2.01 -23.02
C THR A 475 -7.23 2.63 -24.40
N ARG A 476 -8.20 3.40 -24.88
CA ARG A 476 -8.16 4.08 -26.18
C ARG A 476 -7.09 5.17 -26.15
N ALA A 477 -6.39 5.27 -27.28
CA ALA A 477 -5.41 6.33 -27.47
C ALA A 477 -6.11 7.69 -27.57
N SER A 478 -5.72 8.62 -26.73
CA SER A 478 -6.04 10.04 -26.82
C SER A 478 -4.95 10.80 -27.58
N GLY A 479 -4.97 12.12 -27.51
CA GLY A 479 -3.96 12.95 -28.18
C GLY A 479 -2.53 12.65 -27.76
N TYR A 480 -2.30 12.39 -26.48
CA TYR A 480 -0.97 12.04 -25.95
C TYR A 480 -0.43 10.73 -26.55
N GLU A 481 -1.20 9.66 -26.48
CA GLU A 481 -0.79 8.35 -26.97
C GLU A 481 -0.60 8.36 -28.50
N GLN A 482 -1.40 9.14 -29.24
CA GLN A 482 -1.29 9.28 -30.70
C GLN A 482 0.00 10.01 -31.09
N VAL A 483 0.42 11.01 -30.31
CA VAL A 483 1.62 11.80 -30.60
C VAL A 483 2.90 11.12 -30.14
N THR A 484 2.89 10.55 -28.93
CA THR A 484 4.09 9.97 -28.32
C THR A 484 4.30 8.49 -28.62
N GLY A 485 3.24 7.76 -28.96
CA GLY A 485 3.24 6.30 -29.04
C GLY A 485 3.34 5.60 -27.69
N LEU A 486 3.45 6.36 -26.59
CA LEU A 486 3.48 5.82 -25.23
C LEU A 486 2.06 5.65 -24.70
N ARG A 487 1.87 4.71 -23.79
CA ARG A 487 0.58 4.49 -23.13
C ARG A 487 0.60 5.13 -21.75
N ARG A 488 -0.60 5.38 -21.25
CA ARG A 488 -0.84 5.88 -19.90
C ARG A 488 -1.77 4.95 -19.14
N PRO A 489 -1.92 5.07 -17.82
CA PRO A 489 -2.83 4.27 -17.03
C PRO A 489 -4.25 4.23 -17.60
N ILE A 490 -4.96 3.13 -17.31
CA ILE A 490 -6.35 2.92 -17.70
C ILE A 490 -7.20 4.15 -17.32
N GLN A 491 -7.99 4.62 -18.28
CA GLN A 491 -8.83 5.81 -18.13
C GLN A 491 -10.21 5.41 -17.63
N PHE A 492 -10.77 6.21 -16.75
CA PHE A 492 -12.14 6.06 -16.28
C PHE A 492 -12.98 7.25 -16.76
N GLN A 493 -14.15 6.93 -17.29
CA GLN A 493 -14.98 7.87 -18.02
C GLN A 493 -16.45 7.70 -17.62
N ASN A 494 -17.20 8.80 -17.67
CA ASN A 494 -18.65 8.77 -17.64
C ASN A 494 -19.21 8.02 -18.86
N PRO A 495 -20.47 7.61 -18.86
CA PRO A 495 -21.09 6.94 -20.03
C PRO A 495 -21.01 7.74 -21.32
N ASP A 496 -20.95 9.07 -21.25
CA ASP A 496 -20.83 9.98 -22.40
C ASP A 496 -19.39 10.11 -22.93
N GLY A 497 -18.39 9.51 -22.23
CA GLY A 497 -16.99 9.53 -22.60
C GLY A 497 -16.18 10.68 -21.99
N SER A 498 -16.79 11.57 -21.21
CA SER A 498 -16.08 12.56 -20.42
C SER A 498 -15.31 11.91 -19.27
N PRO A 499 -14.17 12.46 -18.80
CA PRO A 499 -13.47 11.93 -17.63
C PRO A 499 -14.39 11.88 -16.41
N VAL A 500 -14.36 10.80 -15.65
CA VAL A 500 -15.03 10.70 -14.36
C VAL A 500 -14.06 11.10 -13.26
N ALA A 501 -14.54 11.91 -12.31
CA ALA A 501 -13.72 12.35 -11.20
C ALA A 501 -13.51 11.21 -10.19
N LEU A 502 -12.26 10.81 -9.97
CA LEU A 502 -11.83 10.01 -8.83
C LEU A 502 -11.64 10.92 -7.60
N ARG A 503 -11.81 10.39 -6.41
CA ARG A 503 -11.43 11.09 -5.18
C ARG A 503 -9.89 11.15 -5.10
N PRO A 504 -9.28 12.30 -4.74
CA PRO A 504 -7.85 12.32 -4.45
C PRO A 504 -7.50 11.28 -3.38
N GLY A 505 -6.58 10.38 -3.72
CA GLY A 505 -6.20 9.24 -2.91
C GLY A 505 -5.92 7.98 -3.72
N LYS A 506 -5.79 6.86 -3.05
CA LYS A 506 -5.43 5.56 -3.63
C LYS A 506 -6.63 4.89 -4.29
N THR A 507 -6.35 4.05 -5.28
CA THR A 507 -7.37 3.36 -6.08
C THR A 507 -7.13 1.86 -6.11
N TRP A 508 -8.16 1.07 -5.75
CA TRP A 508 -8.16 -0.37 -5.91
C TRP A 508 -9.01 -0.77 -7.10
N VAL A 509 -8.41 -1.45 -8.08
CA VAL A 509 -9.05 -1.87 -9.33
C VAL A 509 -9.27 -3.38 -9.32
N ILE A 510 -10.52 -3.79 -9.41
CA ILE A 510 -10.95 -5.19 -9.38
C ILE A 510 -11.30 -5.62 -10.81
N LEU A 511 -10.56 -6.59 -11.36
CA LEU A 511 -10.75 -7.05 -12.75
C LEU A 511 -11.62 -8.31 -12.80
N PHE A 512 -12.86 -8.18 -13.24
CA PHE A 512 -13.82 -9.26 -13.40
C PHE A 512 -14.09 -9.61 -14.87
N PRO A 513 -14.40 -10.88 -15.17
CA PRO A 513 -14.88 -11.30 -16.51
C PRO A 513 -16.21 -10.63 -16.89
N PHE A 514 -16.49 -10.50 -18.19
CA PHE A 514 -17.73 -9.91 -18.68
C PHE A 514 -19.02 -10.57 -18.20
N GLN A 515 -19.00 -11.89 -17.96
CA GLN A 515 -20.12 -12.65 -17.45
C GLN A 515 -20.39 -12.48 -15.96
N SER A 516 -19.44 -11.88 -15.24
CA SER A 516 -19.61 -11.50 -13.84
C SER A 516 -20.58 -10.32 -13.71
N TYR A 517 -21.13 -10.11 -12.54
CA TYR A 517 -22.15 -9.08 -12.34
C TYR A 517 -22.06 -8.44 -10.95
N LEU A 518 -22.60 -7.25 -10.87
CA LEU A 518 -22.79 -6.50 -9.64
C LEU A 518 -24.28 -6.48 -9.31
N GLU A 519 -24.65 -6.87 -8.11
CA GLU A 519 -26.03 -6.89 -7.62
C GLU A 519 -26.19 -6.01 -6.39
N LYS A 520 -27.33 -5.31 -6.33
CA LYS A 520 -27.70 -4.48 -5.20
C LYS A 520 -28.48 -5.32 -4.18
N LEU A 521 -28.05 -5.26 -2.93
CA LEU A 521 -28.70 -5.87 -1.79
C LEU A 521 -29.36 -4.79 -0.91
N PRO A 522 -30.21 -5.15 0.08
CA PRO A 522 -30.73 -4.19 1.04
C PRO A 522 -29.63 -3.44 1.80
N PHE A 523 -29.98 -2.27 2.38
CA PHE A 523 -29.11 -1.47 3.26
C PHE A 523 -27.84 -0.89 2.58
N ALA A 524 -27.95 -0.50 1.30
CA ALA A 524 -26.82 0.05 0.52
C ALA A 524 -25.62 -0.90 0.41
N VAL A 525 -25.87 -2.20 0.47
CA VAL A 525 -24.88 -3.26 0.25
C VAL A 525 -24.87 -3.65 -1.22
N TRP A 526 -23.69 -3.82 -1.78
CA TRP A 526 -23.47 -4.29 -3.15
C TRP A 526 -22.65 -5.57 -3.13
N ARG A 527 -22.90 -6.48 -4.04
CA ARG A 527 -22.16 -7.73 -4.16
C ARG A 527 -21.69 -7.95 -5.59
N ALA A 528 -20.38 -8.00 -5.77
CA ALA A 528 -19.74 -8.38 -7.00
C ALA A 528 -19.54 -9.91 -7.02
N ARG A 529 -20.13 -10.55 -8.03
CA ARG A 529 -20.07 -12.00 -8.23
C ARG A 529 -19.14 -12.34 -9.36
N PHE A 530 -18.03 -12.99 -9.02
CA PHE A 530 -17.17 -13.58 -10.02
C PHE A 530 -17.86 -14.80 -10.67
N VAL A 531 -17.92 -14.80 -11.99
CA VAL A 531 -18.35 -15.93 -12.78
C VAL A 531 -17.16 -16.37 -13.62
N ALA A 532 -16.66 -17.57 -13.37
CA ALA A 532 -15.48 -18.06 -14.05
C ALA A 532 -15.70 -18.13 -15.57
N PRO A 533 -14.73 -17.70 -16.39
CA PRO A 533 -14.76 -17.96 -17.82
C PRO A 533 -14.78 -19.46 -18.12
N GLU A 534 -15.37 -19.85 -19.25
CA GLU A 534 -15.35 -21.24 -19.69
C GLU A 534 -13.90 -21.75 -19.85
N GLY A 535 -13.61 -22.93 -19.29
CA GLY A 535 -12.30 -23.57 -19.34
C GLY A 535 -11.36 -23.29 -18.14
N ILE A 536 -11.78 -22.48 -17.17
CA ILE A 536 -11.14 -22.47 -15.83
C ILE A 536 -11.76 -23.63 -15.03
N GLN A 537 -10.90 -24.45 -14.44
CA GLN A 537 -11.29 -25.47 -13.47
C GLN A 537 -11.30 -24.90 -12.07
#